data_dda67179f05cada5e0edd3562ae02990
#
_entry.id   dda67179f05cada5e0edd3562ae02990
#
_cell.length_a   1.000
_cell.length_b   1.000
_cell.length_c   1.000
_cell.angle_alpha   90.00
_cell.angle_beta   90.00
_cell.angle_gamma   90.00
#
_symmetry.space_group_name_H-M   'P 1'
#
loop_
_entity.id
_entity.type
_entity.pdbx_description
1 polymer ?
#
loop_
_entity_poly.entity_id
_entity_poly.type
_entity_poly.pdbx_seq_one_letter_code
_entity_poly.pdbx_strand_id
1 'polypeptide(L)'
;MNFKNPVPTVDIIIEQGDGIILIERKNPPYGWALPGGFVDYGESLESAARREALEETGLVVDLLGQFHTYSDPERDSRQHNISTVFVGQATGEAQAGSDAPKAGLFTKNTLPEPLVFDHALILKDYFDWRENGRAGVGQLK
;
A
#
# COMPACT_ATOMS: atom_id res chain seq x y z
N MET A 1 -8.01 16.36 -29.54
CA MET A 1 -7.52 14.98 -29.34
C MET A 1 -7.55 14.66 -27.87
N ASN A 2 -8.15 13.55 -27.51
CA ASN A 2 -8.24 13.12 -26.11
C ASN A 2 -7.22 12.03 -25.84
N PHE A 3 -6.44 12.24 -24.77
CA PHE A 3 -5.50 11.24 -24.30
C PHE A 3 -6.03 10.58 -23.04
N LYS A 4 -5.83 9.28 -22.92
CA LYS A 4 -6.15 8.56 -21.72
C LYS A 4 -4.85 8.00 -21.13
N ASN A 5 -4.47 8.52 -19.99
CA ASN A 5 -3.24 8.12 -19.31
C ASN A 5 -3.54 7.24 -18.10
N PRO A 6 -2.63 6.33 -17.74
CA PRO A 6 -2.77 5.64 -16.46
C PRO A 6 -2.73 6.64 -15.31
N VAL A 7 -3.33 6.25 -14.20
CA VAL A 7 -3.45 7.11 -13.02
C VAL A 7 -2.40 6.72 -12.00
N PRO A 8 -1.60 7.67 -11.49
CA PRO A 8 -0.62 7.37 -10.45
C PRO A 8 -1.30 7.18 -9.10
N THR A 9 -0.90 6.11 -8.42
CA THR A 9 -1.31 5.81 -7.04
C THR A 9 -0.08 5.47 -6.22
N VAL A 10 -0.26 5.41 -4.91
CA VAL A 10 0.75 4.93 -3.97
C VAL A 10 0.10 3.92 -3.03
N ASP A 11 0.90 2.96 -2.58
CA ASP A 11 0.55 2.04 -1.52
C ASP A 11 1.72 1.98 -0.54
N ILE A 12 1.44 1.77 0.73
CA ILE A 12 2.49 1.81 1.75
C ILE A 12 2.46 0.53 2.56
N ILE A 13 3.61 -0.15 2.62
CA ILE A 13 3.82 -1.28 3.52
C ILE A 13 4.35 -0.69 4.82
N ILE A 14 3.49 -0.55 5.81
CA ILE A 14 3.83 0.05 7.11
C ILE A 14 4.25 -1.05 8.05
N GLU A 15 5.54 -1.09 8.39
CA GLU A 15 6.09 -2.11 9.30
C GLU A 15 5.92 -1.69 10.74
N GLN A 16 5.44 -2.65 11.56
CA GLN A 16 5.43 -2.55 13.02
C GLN A 16 5.84 -3.91 13.59
N GLY A 17 7.01 -3.98 14.21
CA GLY A 17 7.54 -5.27 14.67
C GLY A 17 7.65 -6.25 13.52
N ASP A 18 7.09 -7.42 13.67
CA ASP A 18 7.08 -8.45 12.61
C ASP A 18 5.91 -8.30 11.63
N GLY A 19 5.02 -7.37 11.90
CA GLY A 19 3.78 -7.24 11.15
C GLY A 19 3.74 -6.02 10.25
N ILE A 20 2.68 -5.96 9.50
CA ILE A 20 2.35 -4.84 8.61
C ILE A 20 0.92 -4.42 8.84
N ILE A 21 0.63 -3.17 8.51
CA ILE A 21 -0.71 -2.60 8.67
C ILE A 21 -1.50 -2.79 7.38
N LEU A 22 -2.69 -3.35 7.49
CA LEU A 22 -3.66 -3.42 6.38
C LEU A 22 -4.94 -2.73 6.81
N ILE A 23 -5.72 -2.30 5.82
CA ILE A 23 -7.03 -1.67 6.05
C ILE A 23 -8.14 -2.51 5.41
N GLU A 24 -9.31 -2.50 6.04
CA GLU A 24 -10.50 -3.09 5.47
C GLU A 24 -11.26 -2.00 4.71
N ARG A 25 -11.51 -2.22 3.42
CA ARG A 25 -12.11 -1.21 2.57
C ARG A 25 -13.59 -1.04 2.86
N LYS A 26 -14.04 0.22 2.90
CA LYS A 26 -15.46 0.56 3.07
C LYS A 26 -16.22 0.61 1.73
N ASN A 27 -15.50 0.71 0.63
CA ASN A 27 -16.06 0.84 -0.71
C ASN A 27 -15.64 -0.34 -1.58
N PRO A 28 -16.41 -0.68 -2.63
CA PRO A 28 -16.02 -1.74 -3.55
C PRO A 28 -14.68 -1.44 -4.25
N PRO A 29 -13.85 -2.43 -4.50
CA PRO A 29 -14.01 -3.82 -4.07
C PRO A 29 -13.81 -3.97 -2.56
N TYR A 30 -14.67 -4.78 -1.93
CA TYR A 30 -14.59 -5.02 -0.49
C TYR A 30 -13.51 -6.04 -0.16
N GLY A 31 -12.82 -5.82 0.93
CA GLY A 31 -11.76 -6.68 1.42
C GLY A 31 -10.66 -5.86 2.04
N TRP A 32 -9.49 -6.48 2.20
CA TRP A 32 -8.34 -5.86 2.86
C TRP A 32 -7.31 -5.42 1.83
N ALA A 33 -6.60 -4.36 2.15
CA ALA A 33 -5.63 -3.75 1.25
C ALA A 33 -4.53 -3.05 2.04
N LEU A 34 -3.40 -2.79 1.38
CA LEU A 34 -2.42 -1.84 1.88
C LEU A 34 -3.05 -0.45 1.95
N PRO A 35 -2.70 0.37 2.94
CA PRO A 35 -3.05 1.78 2.89
C PRO A 35 -2.50 2.41 1.62
N GLY A 36 -3.28 3.27 0.99
CA GLY A 36 -2.86 3.92 -0.23
C GLY A 36 -4.01 4.62 -0.94
N GLY A 37 -3.70 5.24 -2.06
CA GLY A 37 -4.69 5.94 -2.85
C GLY A 37 -4.07 6.76 -3.96
N PHE A 38 -4.88 7.64 -4.52
CA PHE A 38 -4.47 8.46 -5.65
C PHE A 38 -3.52 9.56 -5.22
N VAL A 39 -2.57 9.86 -6.10
CA VAL A 39 -1.69 11.01 -5.94
C VAL A 39 -2.44 12.24 -6.40
N ASP A 40 -2.46 13.28 -5.57
CA ASP A 40 -3.12 14.53 -5.94
C ASP A 40 -2.22 15.34 -6.87
N TYR A 41 -2.84 16.11 -7.75
CA TYR A 41 -2.08 16.97 -8.66
C TYR A 41 -1.19 17.92 -7.87
N GLY A 42 0.09 17.97 -8.23
CA GLY A 42 1.08 18.79 -7.53
C GLY A 42 1.70 18.16 -6.30
N GLU A 43 1.31 16.94 -5.96
CA GLU A 43 1.81 16.21 -4.81
C GLU A 43 2.91 15.24 -5.23
N SER A 44 4.00 15.17 -4.45
CA SER A 44 5.01 14.14 -4.70
C SER A 44 4.50 12.77 -4.25
N LEU A 45 5.09 11.70 -4.76
CA LEU A 45 4.74 10.35 -4.34
C LEU A 45 4.97 10.15 -2.84
N GLU A 46 6.07 10.69 -2.31
CA GLU A 46 6.38 10.60 -0.88
C GLU A 46 5.33 11.31 -0.03
N SER A 47 4.93 12.51 -0.45
CA SER A 47 3.88 13.26 0.25
C SER A 47 2.55 12.54 0.21
N ALA A 48 2.20 11.97 -0.96
CA ALA A 48 0.98 11.17 -1.12
C ALA A 48 1.00 9.96 -0.18
N ALA A 49 2.12 9.26 -0.11
CA ALA A 49 2.26 8.07 0.73
C ALA A 49 2.06 8.42 2.21
N ARG A 50 2.69 9.50 2.69
CA ARG A 50 2.53 9.93 4.08
C ARG A 50 1.11 10.38 4.37
N ARG A 51 0.50 11.11 3.45
CA ARG A 51 -0.87 11.60 3.61
C ARG A 51 -1.87 10.45 3.66
N GLU A 52 -1.78 9.51 2.71
CA GLU A 52 -2.69 8.37 2.68
C GLU A 52 -2.54 7.50 3.93
N ALA A 53 -1.31 7.26 4.37
CA ALA A 53 -1.07 6.49 5.60
C ALA A 53 -1.71 7.18 6.80
N LEU A 54 -1.55 8.49 6.94
CA LEU A 54 -2.12 9.24 8.05
C LEU A 54 -3.66 9.24 8.01
N GLU A 55 -4.23 9.46 6.83
CA GLU A 55 -5.69 9.47 6.66
C GLU A 55 -6.31 8.13 7.00
N GLU A 56 -5.68 7.04 6.58
CA GLU A 56 -6.29 5.70 6.68
C GLU A 56 -5.91 4.97 7.96
N THR A 57 -4.80 5.30 8.60
CA THR A 57 -4.32 4.57 9.79
C THR A 57 -4.11 5.46 11.01
N GLY A 58 -4.11 6.78 10.85
CA GLY A 58 -3.79 7.69 11.92
C GLY A 58 -2.30 7.74 12.29
N LEU A 59 -1.45 7.05 11.54
CA LEU A 59 -0.03 6.94 11.86
C LEU A 59 0.80 7.91 11.03
N VAL A 60 1.79 8.53 11.67
CA VAL A 60 2.85 9.25 10.99
C VAL A 60 3.92 8.25 10.62
N VAL A 61 4.12 8.06 9.31
CA VAL A 61 5.03 7.04 8.79
C VAL A 61 6.37 7.65 8.42
N ASP A 62 7.43 6.98 8.86
CA ASP A 62 8.78 7.26 8.42
C ASP A 62 9.05 6.38 7.19
N LEU A 63 9.15 7.01 6.01
CA LEU A 63 9.37 6.27 4.76
C LEU A 63 10.82 5.81 4.68
N LEU A 64 11.01 4.52 4.44
CA LEU A 64 12.33 3.92 4.28
C LEU A 64 12.79 3.94 2.83
N GLY A 65 11.86 3.83 1.89
CA GLY A 65 12.18 3.86 0.48
C GLY A 65 11.07 3.30 -0.38
N GLN A 66 11.29 3.37 -1.69
CA GLN A 66 10.41 2.74 -2.67
C GLN A 66 10.73 1.25 -2.74
N PHE A 67 9.71 0.43 -2.71
CA PHE A 67 9.86 -1.02 -2.85
C PHE A 67 9.84 -1.43 -4.32
N HIS A 68 8.73 -1.15 -5.00
CA HIS A 68 8.55 -1.51 -6.40
C HIS A 68 7.36 -0.75 -6.97
N THR A 69 7.27 -0.69 -8.30
CA THR A 69 6.12 -0.11 -9.00
C THR A 69 5.35 -1.22 -9.69
N TYR A 70 4.04 -1.27 -9.45
CA TYR A 70 3.14 -2.27 -10.03
C TYR A 70 2.26 -1.59 -11.05
N SER A 71 2.33 -2.04 -12.30
CA SER A 71 1.75 -1.31 -13.42
C SER A 71 0.96 -2.16 -14.41
N ASP A 72 0.65 -3.41 -14.06
CA ASP A 72 -0.15 -4.24 -14.94
C ASP A 72 -1.52 -3.60 -15.14
N PRO A 73 -2.00 -3.41 -16.40
CA PRO A 73 -3.33 -2.82 -16.62
C PRO A 73 -4.47 -3.59 -15.97
N GLU A 74 -4.29 -4.88 -15.72
CA GLU A 74 -5.33 -5.74 -15.14
C GLU A 74 -5.32 -5.75 -13.60
N ARG A 75 -4.38 -5.05 -12.97
CA ARG A 75 -4.25 -5.08 -11.51
C ARG A 75 -5.44 -4.47 -10.77
N ASP A 76 -6.16 -3.58 -11.40
CA ASP A 76 -7.36 -2.95 -10.86
C ASP A 76 -8.42 -2.94 -11.95
N SER A 77 -9.58 -3.56 -11.69
CA SER A 77 -10.63 -3.69 -12.70
C SER A 77 -11.30 -2.37 -13.04
N ARG A 78 -11.13 -1.34 -12.21
CA ARG A 78 -11.80 -0.05 -12.40
C ARG A 78 -11.13 0.82 -13.46
N GLN A 79 -9.79 0.79 -13.51
CA GLN A 79 -9.00 1.59 -14.44
C GLN A 79 -7.54 1.19 -14.35
N HIS A 80 -6.71 1.68 -15.29
CA HIS A 80 -5.28 1.42 -15.27
C HIS A 80 -4.59 2.32 -14.25
N ASN A 81 -4.33 1.79 -13.07
CA ASN A 81 -3.58 2.47 -12.00
C ASN A 81 -2.14 1.96 -11.95
N ILE A 82 -1.20 2.88 -11.85
CA ILE A 82 0.21 2.54 -11.63
C ILE A 82 0.54 2.89 -10.19
N SER A 83 0.82 1.88 -9.39
CA SER A 83 1.11 2.10 -7.97
C SER A 83 2.60 2.01 -7.68
N THR A 84 3.13 3.05 -7.07
CA THR A 84 4.44 3.03 -6.46
C THR A 84 4.27 2.61 -5.00
N VAL A 85 4.88 1.49 -4.64
CA VAL A 85 4.77 0.92 -3.29
C VAL A 85 5.98 1.35 -2.46
N PHE A 86 5.71 1.95 -1.31
CA PHE A 86 6.73 2.34 -0.34
C PHE A 86 6.78 1.36 0.82
N VAL A 87 7.94 1.24 1.43
CA VAL A 87 8.11 0.60 2.74
C VAL A 87 8.36 1.72 3.74
N GLY A 88 7.69 1.65 4.87
CA GLY A 88 7.85 2.62 5.93
C GLY A 88 7.69 1.97 7.30
N GLN A 89 7.97 2.74 8.33
CA GLN A 89 7.83 2.31 9.73
C GLN A 89 6.98 3.31 10.48
N ALA A 90 6.22 2.82 11.44
CA ALA A 90 5.47 3.68 12.33
C ALA A 90 5.37 3.01 13.70
N THR A 91 5.25 3.83 14.75
CA THR A 91 4.98 3.38 16.11
C THR A 91 3.59 3.83 16.52
N GLY A 92 3.04 3.18 17.54
CA GLY A 92 1.70 3.49 18.01
C GLY A 92 0.67 2.55 17.40
N GLU A 93 -0.57 2.72 17.82
CA GLU A 93 -1.68 1.90 17.33
C GLU A 93 -2.32 2.56 16.12
N ALA A 94 -2.54 1.77 15.08
CA ALA A 94 -3.33 2.22 13.95
C ALA A 94 -4.76 2.47 14.41
N GLN A 95 -5.27 3.68 14.14
CA GLN A 95 -6.63 4.07 14.49
C GLN A 95 -7.32 4.61 13.26
N ALA A 96 -8.42 3.96 12.91
CA ALA A 96 -9.28 4.50 11.89
C ALA A 96 -10.07 5.67 12.49
N GLY A 97 -10.13 6.78 11.78
CA GLY A 97 -11.06 7.86 12.11
C GLY A 97 -12.49 7.41 11.83
N SER A 98 -13.47 8.26 12.18
CA SER A 98 -14.89 7.93 11.99
C SER A 98 -15.24 7.61 10.54
N ASP A 99 -14.55 8.24 9.59
CA ASP A 99 -14.75 8.04 8.16
C ASP A 99 -13.68 7.15 7.52
N ALA A 100 -12.69 6.72 8.31
CA ALA A 100 -11.59 5.93 7.81
C ALA A 100 -11.94 4.44 7.82
N PRO A 101 -11.29 3.62 6.98
CA PRO A 101 -11.47 2.18 7.02
C PRO A 101 -10.87 1.60 8.30
N LYS A 102 -11.33 0.39 8.64
CA LYS A 102 -10.79 -0.35 9.78
C LYS A 102 -9.35 -0.75 9.49
N ALA A 103 -8.46 -0.60 10.45
CA ALA A 103 -7.05 -0.98 10.32
C ALA A 103 -6.70 -2.12 11.25
N GLY A 104 -5.72 -2.94 10.85
CA GLY A 104 -5.23 -4.05 11.67
C GLY A 104 -3.77 -4.35 11.38
N LEU A 105 -3.15 -5.05 12.32
CA LEU A 105 -1.75 -5.49 12.23
C LEU A 105 -1.73 -6.98 11.91
N PHE A 106 -1.00 -7.36 10.87
CA PHE A 106 -0.96 -8.74 10.39
C PHE A 106 0.47 -9.17 10.12
N THR A 107 0.74 -10.46 10.33
CA THR A 107 2.00 -11.08 9.92
C THR A 107 1.76 -11.91 8.66
N LYS A 108 2.84 -12.44 8.07
CA LYS A 108 2.75 -13.30 6.90
C LYS A 108 1.74 -14.45 7.09
N ASN A 109 1.69 -15.01 8.30
CA ASN A 109 0.87 -16.18 8.59
C ASN A 109 -0.55 -15.82 9.07
N THR A 110 -0.85 -14.54 9.23
CA THR A 110 -2.15 -14.09 9.74
C THR A 110 -2.85 -13.13 8.78
N LEU A 111 -2.43 -13.10 7.52
CA LEU A 111 -3.01 -12.20 6.53
C LEU A 111 -4.52 -12.46 6.39
N PRO A 112 -5.32 -11.40 6.33
CA PRO A 112 -6.77 -11.55 6.19
C PRO A 112 -7.16 -11.86 4.75
N GLU A 113 -8.39 -12.28 4.57
CA GLU A 113 -8.98 -12.54 3.26
C GLU A 113 -10.31 -11.81 3.11
N PRO A 114 -10.64 -11.38 1.91
CA PRO A 114 -9.80 -11.36 0.70
C PRO A 114 -8.84 -10.17 0.71
N LEU A 115 -7.72 -10.32 0.02
CA LEU A 115 -6.84 -9.22 -0.33
C LEU A 115 -7.23 -8.74 -1.72
N VAL A 116 -7.53 -7.44 -1.86
CA VAL A 116 -8.05 -6.90 -3.10
C VAL A 116 -6.95 -6.40 -4.04
N PHE A 117 -7.34 -6.13 -5.29
CA PHE A 117 -6.41 -5.73 -6.35
C PHE A 117 -5.33 -6.80 -6.53
N ASP A 118 -4.08 -6.39 -6.71
CA ASP A 118 -2.92 -7.28 -6.75
C ASP A 118 -2.15 -7.27 -5.43
N HIS A 119 -2.80 -6.91 -4.32
CA HIS A 119 -2.09 -6.74 -3.05
C HIS A 119 -1.56 -8.06 -2.50
N ALA A 120 -2.17 -9.20 -2.86
CA ALA A 120 -1.60 -10.50 -2.52
C ALA A 120 -0.23 -10.70 -3.19
N LEU A 121 -0.08 -10.28 -4.44
CA LEU A 121 1.20 -10.32 -5.14
C LEU A 121 2.22 -9.39 -4.49
N ILE A 122 1.81 -8.16 -4.20
CA ILE A 122 2.69 -7.18 -3.54
C ILE A 122 3.23 -7.74 -2.22
N LEU A 123 2.35 -8.32 -1.42
CA LEU A 123 2.75 -8.86 -0.12
C LEU A 123 3.62 -10.11 -0.26
N LYS A 124 3.35 -10.96 -1.26
CA LYS A 124 4.23 -12.09 -1.54
C LYS A 124 5.64 -11.60 -1.88
N ASP A 125 5.74 -10.63 -2.78
CA ASP A 125 7.04 -10.05 -3.16
C ASP A 125 7.73 -9.41 -1.94
N TYR A 126 6.98 -8.70 -1.11
CA TYR A 126 7.51 -8.06 0.07
C TYR A 126 8.06 -9.07 1.09
N PHE A 127 7.30 -10.10 1.43
CA PHE A 127 7.76 -11.09 2.41
C PHE A 127 8.93 -11.91 1.88
N ASP A 128 8.95 -12.25 0.59
CA ASP A 128 10.08 -12.91 -0.04
C ASP A 128 11.34 -12.03 0.06
N TRP A 129 11.21 -10.75 -0.26
CA TRP A 129 12.31 -9.79 -0.16
C TRP A 129 12.82 -9.67 1.27
N ARG A 130 11.92 -9.59 2.23
CA ARG A 130 12.26 -9.46 3.65
C ARG A 130 12.98 -10.71 4.16
N GLU A 131 12.51 -11.88 3.77
CA GLU A 131 13.12 -13.16 4.16
C GLU A 131 14.49 -13.37 3.52
N ASN A 132 14.76 -12.72 2.40
CA ASN A 132 16.03 -12.78 1.70
C ASN A 132 16.97 -11.63 2.10
N GLY A 133 16.79 -11.07 3.29
CA GLY A 133 17.68 -10.03 3.81
C GLY A 133 17.51 -8.67 3.17
N ARG A 134 16.36 -8.42 2.55
CA ARG A 134 16.03 -7.15 1.89
C ARG A 134 16.93 -6.82 0.70
N ALA A 135 17.51 -7.85 0.08
CA ALA A 135 18.35 -7.69 -1.09
C ALA A 135 17.50 -7.62 -2.35
N GLY A 136 17.94 -6.83 -3.33
CA GLY A 136 17.33 -6.82 -4.65
C GLY A 136 16.14 -5.89 -4.81
N VAL A 137 15.92 -4.96 -3.87
CA VAL A 137 14.87 -3.95 -4.02
C VAL A 137 15.16 -3.09 -5.24
N GLY A 138 14.12 -2.86 -6.04
CA GLY A 138 14.30 -2.16 -7.32
C GLY A 138 14.76 -3.07 -8.44
N GLN A 139 15.18 -4.30 -8.14
CA GLN A 139 15.54 -5.32 -9.12
C GLN A 139 14.44 -6.36 -9.29
N LEU A 140 13.36 -6.23 -8.54
CA LEU A 140 12.23 -7.15 -8.58
C LEU A 140 11.39 -6.83 -9.82
N LYS A 141 11.65 -7.48 -10.93
CA LYS A 141 10.88 -7.34 -12.17
C LYS A 141 10.79 -5.92 -12.66
#